data_b950e537a09a82135ff64b98bb5908c1
#
_entry.id   b950e537a09a82135ff64b98bb5908c1
#
_cell.length_a   1.000
_cell.length_b   1.000
_cell.length_c   1.000
_cell.angle_alpha   90.00
_cell.angle_beta   90.00
_cell.angle_gamma   90.00
#
_symmetry.space_group_name_H-M   'P 1'
#
loop_
_entity.id
_entity.type
_entity.pdbx_description
1 polymer ?
#
loop_
_entity_poly.entity_id
_entity_poly.type
_entity_poly.pdbx_seq_one_letter_code
_entity_poly.pdbx_strand_id
1 'polypeptide(L)'
;MSTIYKIIVTPFLIIFFVFITQVSAKKTDDCNQYNFKDNFDYLTIEKIDIEVNEYRKWQINNTRILTSNSHIITDRFKKKFRGKIIVKYQNKLSCIFKVKIRTSGDLKDHILYKEGQVFQSLDIQILDGHINNITKFKLFLENTRGKEEDEIFMTELLRELDYLSPRTQIVNVKIYGQNLKMLFQEKISKEFLEFNKRREGPILEGDEKYMMKAASKISSAKGVNWTKIFKVSDIATEIQLSRINNTNWSMKNNSFKHNSLLALKKLNYAYLVYLNGFKNEKNNYSFLDYDLNNDVLAESSDIIRNKLDIFNNIILSANGNHALYVHNRKFYWNSVESYFEPIYYDGEFDLEKKQSKLNYPVSKNYLESISNTRKLIINLDKKQFYKKLLTKNLNLDEKNYEKKFNRLLSNLDIIENLYKKKSTVDIEYNNNFYKDKKLFSKYLNNLDNQKHLIKFLKYDESKAPFVPRNYPTKKMQEGWTIIRSTANYYIRQYG
;
A
#
# COMPACT_ATOMS: atom_id res chain seq x y z
N MET A 1 -33.95 65.61 -49.51
CA MET A 1 -32.67 64.98 -49.47
C MET A 1 -32.66 64.04 -48.26
N SER A 2 -33.03 62.94 -48.52
CA SER A 2 -33.46 61.81 -47.81
C SER A 2 -32.60 60.62 -48.24
N THR A 3 -32.56 59.65 -47.43
CA THR A 3 -32.24 58.25 -47.78
C THR A 3 -30.84 58.01 -48.35
N ILE A 4 -29.90 57.61 -47.50
CA ILE A 4 -28.84 56.61 -47.70
C ILE A 4 -28.00 56.53 -46.38
N TYR A 5 -28.48 55.88 -45.32
CA TYR A 5 -27.64 55.41 -44.18
C TYR A 5 -28.35 54.29 -43.40
N LYS A 6 -28.69 53.24 -44.09
CA LYS A 6 -29.21 52.03 -43.51
C LYS A 6 -28.88 50.80 -44.31
N ILE A 7 -27.69 50.40 -44.52
CA ILE A 7 -27.35 49.06 -45.03
C ILE A 7 -25.83 48.87 -44.96
N ILE A 8 -25.15 48.97 -43.84
CA ILE A 8 -23.78 48.43 -43.70
C ILE A 8 -23.44 48.15 -42.19
N VAL A 9 -24.35 47.70 -41.39
CA VAL A 9 -24.00 47.33 -40.00
C VAL A 9 -24.42 45.91 -39.63
N THR A 10 -25.01 45.16 -40.54
CA THR A 10 -25.58 43.84 -40.19
C THR A 10 -24.80 42.59 -40.63
N PRO A 11 -23.69 42.60 -41.37
CA PRO A 11 -22.95 41.35 -41.57
C PRO A 11 -21.71 41.13 -40.68
N PHE A 12 -21.30 42.08 -39.84
CA PHE A 12 -20.09 41.90 -39.04
C PHE A 12 -20.29 41.25 -37.66
N LEU A 13 -21.54 41.04 -37.25
CA LEU A 13 -21.87 40.44 -35.96
C LEU A 13 -22.17 38.91 -36.04
N ILE A 14 -22.15 38.31 -37.21
CA ILE A 14 -22.43 36.89 -37.42
C ILE A 14 -21.12 36.06 -37.56
N ILE A 15 -19.97 36.67 -37.78
CA ILE A 15 -18.70 35.93 -37.99
C ILE A 15 -17.92 35.68 -36.69
N PHE A 16 -18.32 36.26 -35.56
CA PHE A 16 -17.61 36.04 -34.27
C PHE A 16 -18.18 34.92 -33.40
N PHE A 17 -19.20 34.18 -33.86
CA PHE A 17 -19.86 33.13 -33.09
C PHE A 17 -19.58 31.70 -33.56
N VAL A 18 -18.63 31.44 -34.44
CA VAL A 18 -18.42 30.09 -35.04
C VAL A 18 -17.06 29.49 -34.70
N PHE A 19 -16.28 30.04 -33.78
CA PHE A 19 -15.04 29.41 -33.33
C PHE A 19 -15.00 29.15 -31.81
N ILE A 20 -16.14 28.80 -31.19
CA ILE A 20 -16.08 27.94 -30.01
C ILE A 20 -16.13 26.51 -30.55
N THR A 21 -14.98 26.02 -30.98
CA THR A 21 -14.80 24.57 -31.15
C THR A 21 -15.14 23.89 -29.84
N GLN A 22 -16.32 23.32 -29.76
CA GLN A 22 -16.64 22.29 -28.79
C GLN A 22 -15.55 21.25 -28.91
N VAL A 23 -14.66 21.21 -27.91
CA VAL A 23 -13.86 20.02 -27.62
C VAL A 23 -14.89 18.97 -27.19
N SER A 24 -15.47 18.29 -28.17
CA SER A 24 -16.35 17.16 -27.94
C SER A 24 -15.52 16.14 -27.18
N ALA A 25 -15.83 15.98 -25.90
CA ALA A 25 -15.27 14.87 -25.13
C ALA A 25 -15.67 13.58 -25.87
N LYS A 26 -14.69 12.87 -26.43
CA LYS A 26 -14.91 11.57 -27.08
C LYS A 26 -15.65 10.64 -26.12
N LYS A 27 -16.64 9.92 -26.62
CA LYS A 27 -17.44 8.97 -25.85
C LYS A 27 -16.53 7.93 -25.17
N THR A 28 -16.93 7.48 -23.99
CA THR A 28 -16.27 6.46 -23.15
C THR A 28 -15.87 5.18 -23.88
N ASP A 29 -16.52 4.83 -24.98
CA ASP A 29 -16.24 3.62 -25.75
C ASP A 29 -14.86 3.64 -26.45
N ASP A 30 -14.43 4.80 -26.96
CA ASP A 30 -13.10 4.97 -27.56
C ASP A 30 -11.98 4.84 -26.53
N CYS A 31 -12.25 5.20 -25.28
CA CYS A 31 -11.29 5.15 -24.19
C CYS A 31 -10.98 3.73 -23.73
N ASN A 32 -11.95 2.83 -23.79
CA ASN A 32 -11.77 1.41 -23.45
C ASN A 32 -11.06 0.64 -24.58
N GLN A 33 -11.30 1.00 -25.83
CA GLN A 33 -10.66 0.36 -26.99
C GLN A 33 -9.17 0.71 -27.11
N TYR A 34 -8.76 1.91 -26.68
CA TYR A 34 -7.35 2.34 -26.76
C TYR A 34 -6.42 1.54 -25.82
N ASN A 35 -6.96 0.93 -24.77
CA ASN A 35 -6.20 0.20 -23.76
C ASN A 35 -5.87 -1.25 -24.15
N PHE A 36 -6.38 -1.76 -25.29
CA PHE A 36 -6.24 -3.16 -25.70
C PHE A 36 -5.24 -3.42 -26.82
N LYS A 37 -4.59 -2.40 -27.37
CA LYS A 37 -3.59 -2.62 -28.41
C LYS A 37 -2.22 -2.95 -27.80
N ASP A 38 -1.65 -4.01 -28.30
CA ASP A 38 -0.52 -4.83 -27.85
C ASP A 38 0.82 -4.17 -27.58
N ASN A 39 0.92 -2.87 -27.60
CA ASN A 39 2.08 -2.12 -27.15
C ASN A 39 1.73 -1.41 -25.85
N PHE A 40 2.30 -1.90 -24.76
CA PHE A 40 2.21 -1.38 -23.40
C PHE A 40 2.83 0.02 -23.22
N ASP A 41 2.81 0.86 -24.23
CA ASP A 41 3.03 2.29 -24.08
C ASP A 41 1.85 2.87 -23.33
N TYR A 42 1.98 2.85 -22.01
CA TYR A 42 0.99 3.41 -21.11
C TYR A 42 0.71 4.83 -21.52
N LEU A 43 -0.57 5.10 -21.77
CA LEU A 43 -1.02 6.48 -21.90
C LEU A 43 -0.64 7.22 -20.61
N THR A 44 0.35 8.09 -20.70
CA THR A 44 0.78 8.91 -19.56
C THR A 44 -0.33 9.88 -19.22
N ILE A 45 -0.80 9.84 -17.97
CA ILE A 45 -1.83 10.78 -17.49
C ILE A 45 -1.19 12.14 -17.30
N GLU A 46 -1.70 13.14 -17.98
CA GLU A 46 -1.29 14.52 -17.80
C GLU A 46 -2.07 15.19 -16.67
N LYS A 47 -3.40 15.00 -16.68
CA LYS A 47 -4.30 15.69 -15.76
C LYS A 47 -5.54 14.87 -15.44
N ILE A 48 -6.03 15.02 -14.19
CA ILE A 48 -7.31 14.47 -13.74
C ILE A 48 -8.16 15.62 -13.19
N ASP A 49 -9.29 15.91 -13.83
CA ASP A 49 -10.29 16.85 -13.30
C ASP A 49 -11.34 16.03 -12.52
N ILE A 50 -11.61 16.41 -11.27
CA ILE A 50 -12.50 15.68 -10.35
C ILE A 50 -13.72 16.52 -10.01
N GLU A 51 -14.90 15.94 -10.19
CA GLU A 51 -16.18 16.52 -9.79
C GLU A 51 -16.91 15.54 -8.85
N VAL A 52 -17.27 16.02 -7.65
CA VAL A 52 -18.05 15.26 -6.66
C VAL A 52 -19.49 15.75 -6.68
N ASN A 53 -20.47 14.83 -6.84
CA ASN A 53 -21.86 15.21 -7.02
C ASN A 53 -22.43 16.02 -5.84
N GLU A 54 -22.10 15.63 -4.60
CA GLU A 54 -22.58 16.28 -3.37
C GLU A 54 -21.46 17.12 -2.73
N TYR A 55 -20.92 18.07 -3.49
CA TYR A 55 -19.77 18.86 -3.07
C TYR A 55 -19.90 19.51 -1.67
N ARG A 56 -21.04 20.11 -1.38
CA ARG A 56 -21.28 20.74 -0.07
C ARG A 56 -21.14 19.72 1.08
N LYS A 57 -21.72 18.53 0.92
CA LYS A 57 -21.60 17.47 1.93
C LYS A 57 -20.15 16.96 2.03
N TRP A 58 -19.47 16.89 0.90
CA TRP A 58 -18.06 16.54 0.82
C TRP A 58 -17.20 17.55 1.62
N GLN A 59 -17.33 18.84 1.38
CA GLN A 59 -16.59 19.88 2.10
C GLN A 59 -16.92 19.90 3.59
N ILE A 60 -18.18 19.74 3.98
CA ILE A 60 -18.56 19.61 5.39
C ILE A 60 -17.86 18.42 6.05
N ASN A 61 -17.80 17.28 5.36
CA ASN A 61 -17.08 16.10 5.87
C ASN A 61 -15.58 16.39 6.06
N ASN A 62 -14.96 17.05 5.09
CA ASN A 62 -13.54 17.41 5.11
C ASN A 62 -13.23 18.42 6.24
N THR A 63 -14.05 19.43 6.40
CA THR A 63 -13.92 20.39 7.48
C THR A 63 -14.05 19.71 8.85
N ARG A 64 -14.97 18.77 9.01
CA ARG A 64 -15.11 17.97 10.24
C ARG A 64 -13.87 17.12 10.55
N ILE A 65 -13.18 16.60 9.53
CA ILE A 65 -11.90 15.93 9.73
C ILE A 65 -10.88 16.92 10.27
N LEU A 66 -10.73 18.06 9.60
CA LEU A 66 -9.75 19.09 9.97
C LEU A 66 -9.97 19.59 11.41
N THR A 67 -11.21 19.88 11.79
CA THR A 67 -11.58 20.42 13.10
C THR A 67 -11.74 19.40 14.22
N SER A 68 -11.66 18.09 13.90
CA SER A 68 -11.76 17.04 14.93
C SER A 68 -10.58 17.11 15.90
N ASN A 69 -10.78 16.77 17.17
CA ASN A 69 -9.71 16.76 18.18
C ASN A 69 -8.75 15.54 18.02
N SER A 70 -9.09 14.58 17.20
CA SER A 70 -8.24 13.42 16.94
C SER A 70 -7.28 13.71 15.78
N HIS A 71 -6.02 13.33 15.91
CA HIS A 71 -5.06 13.33 14.81
C HIS A 71 -5.33 12.21 13.80
N ILE A 72 -6.13 11.22 14.19
CA ILE A 72 -6.49 10.06 13.35
C ILE A 72 -7.80 10.32 12.63
N ILE A 73 -7.81 10.02 11.33
CA ILE A 73 -9.01 10.05 10.48
C ILE A 73 -9.78 8.75 10.67
N THR A 74 -10.81 8.79 11.50
CA THR A 74 -11.63 7.61 11.82
C THR A 74 -12.55 7.21 10.66
N ASP A 75 -13.00 5.95 10.65
CA ASP A 75 -13.87 5.38 9.60
C ASP A 75 -15.16 6.20 9.35
N ARG A 76 -15.69 6.88 10.37
CA ARG A 76 -16.88 7.75 10.25
C ARG A 76 -16.72 8.86 9.20
N PHE A 77 -15.48 9.28 8.93
CA PHE A 77 -15.14 10.32 7.97
C PHE A 77 -14.79 9.76 6.58
N LYS A 78 -14.53 8.45 6.46
CA LYS A 78 -14.16 7.80 5.20
C LYS A 78 -15.39 7.41 4.37
N LYS A 79 -16.38 8.32 4.31
CA LYS A 79 -17.60 8.15 3.54
C LYS A 79 -17.31 8.16 2.04
N LYS A 80 -18.02 7.32 1.27
CA LYS A 80 -17.93 7.27 -0.18
C LYS A 80 -18.92 8.26 -0.80
N PHE A 81 -18.44 9.08 -1.71
CA PHE A 81 -19.23 10.01 -2.51
C PHE A 81 -19.20 9.56 -3.97
N ARG A 82 -20.29 9.76 -4.69
CA ARG A 82 -20.32 9.58 -6.16
C ARG A 82 -19.78 10.84 -6.83
N GLY A 83 -19.19 10.63 -8.01
CA GLY A 83 -18.66 11.73 -8.82
C GLY A 83 -18.29 11.26 -10.21
N LYS A 84 -17.64 12.13 -10.93
CA LYS A 84 -17.00 11.83 -12.22
C LYS A 84 -15.56 12.34 -12.20
N ILE A 85 -14.73 11.71 -12.99
CA ILE A 85 -13.38 12.18 -13.29
C ILE A 85 -13.23 12.32 -14.80
N ILE A 86 -12.49 13.34 -15.22
CA ILE A 86 -12.05 13.53 -16.59
C ILE A 86 -10.55 13.34 -16.60
N VAL A 87 -10.09 12.29 -17.27
CA VAL A 87 -8.67 11.95 -17.37
C VAL A 87 -8.17 12.44 -18.72
N LYS A 88 -7.16 13.30 -18.71
CA LYS A 88 -6.48 13.80 -19.91
C LYS A 88 -5.11 13.16 -19.99
N TYR A 89 -4.79 12.62 -21.16
CA TYR A 89 -3.53 11.97 -21.44
C TYR A 89 -2.64 12.86 -22.32
N GLN A 90 -1.32 12.66 -22.30
CA GLN A 90 -0.35 13.43 -23.08
C GLN A 90 -0.63 13.38 -24.60
N ASN A 91 -1.19 12.29 -25.10
CA ASN A 91 -1.61 12.14 -26.50
C ASN A 91 -2.90 12.89 -26.86
N LYS A 92 -3.37 13.82 -26.02
CA LYS A 92 -4.62 14.60 -26.15
C LYS A 92 -5.92 13.79 -26.04
N LEU A 93 -5.87 12.49 -25.73
CA LEU A 93 -7.05 11.70 -25.42
C LEU A 93 -7.66 12.21 -24.11
N SER A 94 -8.98 12.30 -24.04
CA SER A 94 -9.72 12.69 -22.85
C SER A 94 -10.85 11.69 -22.59
N CYS A 95 -10.87 11.11 -21.39
CA CYS A 95 -11.83 10.08 -20.98
C CYS A 95 -12.61 10.50 -19.75
N ILE A 96 -13.90 10.20 -19.72
CA ILE A 96 -14.79 10.51 -18.60
C ILE A 96 -15.22 9.21 -17.95
N PHE A 97 -15.05 9.12 -16.61
CA PHE A 97 -15.44 7.96 -15.84
C PHE A 97 -16.31 8.34 -14.64
N LYS A 98 -17.33 7.53 -14.37
CA LYS A 98 -18.09 7.58 -13.12
C LYS A 98 -17.25 6.94 -12.01
N VAL A 99 -17.24 7.57 -10.84
CA VAL A 99 -16.39 7.10 -9.73
C VAL A 99 -17.10 7.13 -8.39
N LYS A 100 -16.57 6.33 -7.46
CA LYS A 100 -16.75 6.50 -6.02
C LYS A 100 -15.46 7.04 -5.43
N ILE A 101 -15.57 8.09 -4.65
CA ILE A 101 -14.43 8.81 -4.05
C ILE A 101 -14.60 8.83 -2.54
N ARG A 102 -13.53 8.60 -1.81
CA ARG A 102 -13.48 8.80 -0.37
C ARG A 102 -12.10 9.33 0.06
N THR A 103 -12.01 9.82 1.30
CA THR A 103 -10.73 10.15 1.92
C THR A 103 -9.83 8.91 2.00
N SER A 104 -8.56 9.07 1.64
CA SER A 104 -7.48 8.10 1.88
C SER A 104 -6.60 8.59 3.02
N GLY A 105 -5.85 7.66 3.63
CA GLY A 105 -4.98 7.93 4.77
C GLY A 105 -5.68 7.76 6.11
N ASP A 106 -4.89 7.54 7.14
CA ASP A 106 -5.32 7.32 8.52
C ASP A 106 -4.94 8.47 9.44
N LEU A 107 -4.01 9.32 9.04
CA LEU A 107 -3.54 10.49 9.77
C LEU A 107 -3.91 11.80 9.05
N LYS A 108 -3.88 12.92 9.78
CA LYS A 108 -4.24 14.25 9.25
C LYS A 108 -3.17 14.89 8.35
N ASP A 109 -1.99 14.31 8.20
CA ASP A 109 -1.01 14.65 7.17
C ASP A 109 -1.56 14.48 5.74
N HIS A 110 -2.59 13.64 5.60
CA HIS A 110 -3.36 13.47 4.37
C HIS A 110 -4.41 14.58 4.13
N ILE A 111 -4.41 15.66 4.89
CA ILE A 111 -5.37 16.79 4.77
C ILE A 111 -4.60 18.08 4.54
N LEU A 112 -5.01 18.83 3.53
CA LEU A 112 -4.47 20.15 3.18
C LEU A 112 -5.58 21.19 3.22
N TYR A 113 -5.34 22.30 3.92
CA TYR A 113 -6.15 23.50 3.81
C TYR A 113 -5.46 24.50 2.88
N LYS A 114 -6.14 24.90 1.81
CA LYS A 114 -5.62 25.85 0.83
C LYS A 114 -6.78 26.71 0.31
N GLU A 115 -6.60 28.03 0.30
CA GLU A 115 -7.52 29.02 -0.30
C GLU A 115 -9.00 28.80 0.11
N GLY A 116 -9.24 28.66 1.43
CA GLY A 116 -10.59 28.50 1.97
C GLY A 116 -11.21 27.10 1.79
N GLN A 117 -10.51 26.15 1.15
CA GLN A 117 -11.00 24.80 0.88
C GLN A 117 -10.13 23.74 1.56
N VAL A 118 -10.73 22.61 1.86
CA VAL A 118 -10.04 21.45 2.45
C VAL A 118 -9.90 20.38 1.40
N PHE A 119 -8.66 20.03 1.10
CA PHE A 119 -8.27 18.94 0.21
C PHE A 119 -7.72 17.77 0.99
N GLN A 120 -7.68 16.60 0.36
CA GLN A 120 -7.23 15.39 1.02
C GLN A 120 -6.69 14.38 0.01
N SER A 121 -5.88 13.46 0.47
CA SER A 121 -5.57 12.26 -0.27
C SER A 121 -6.85 11.47 -0.54
N LEU A 122 -6.99 10.90 -1.74
CA LEU A 122 -8.22 10.29 -2.25
C LEU A 122 -8.04 8.80 -2.52
N ASP A 123 -9.07 8.01 -2.21
CA ASP A 123 -9.23 6.62 -2.64
C ASP A 123 -10.37 6.59 -3.66
N ILE A 124 -10.07 6.26 -4.91
CA ILE A 124 -10.97 6.36 -6.06
C ILE A 124 -11.21 4.96 -6.63
N GLN A 125 -12.48 4.67 -6.89
CA GLN A 125 -12.94 3.50 -7.61
C GLN A 125 -13.70 3.91 -8.86
N ILE A 126 -13.23 3.49 -10.03
CA ILE A 126 -13.92 3.66 -11.30
C ILE A 126 -15.07 2.65 -11.37
N LEU A 127 -16.22 3.06 -11.91
CA LEU A 127 -17.44 2.26 -11.99
C LEU A 127 -17.78 1.77 -13.40
N ASP A 128 -17.26 2.45 -14.43
CA ASP A 128 -17.66 2.26 -15.83
C ASP A 128 -16.47 2.30 -16.80
N GLY A 129 -15.36 1.67 -16.44
CA GLY A 129 -14.18 1.61 -17.29
C GLY A 129 -12.92 1.47 -16.47
N HIS A 130 -11.79 1.86 -17.05
CA HIS A 130 -10.48 1.77 -16.40
C HIS A 130 -9.48 2.77 -16.98
N ILE A 131 -8.45 3.12 -16.23
CA ILE A 131 -7.28 3.88 -16.66
C ILE A 131 -6.11 2.89 -16.81
N ASN A 132 -5.65 2.61 -18.03
CA ASN A 132 -4.57 1.64 -18.26
C ASN A 132 -4.80 0.31 -17.51
N ASN A 133 -6.01 -0.25 -17.58
CA ASN A 133 -6.46 -1.42 -16.81
C ASN A 133 -6.47 -1.23 -15.27
N ILE A 134 -6.43 0.00 -14.78
CA ILE A 134 -6.58 0.31 -13.35
C ILE A 134 -8.02 0.72 -13.07
N THR A 135 -8.71 -0.02 -12.21
CA THR A 135 -10.10 0.32 -11.77
C THR A 135 -10.13 0.97 -10.40
N LYS A 136 -9.04 0.85 -9.61
CA LYS A 136 -8.93 1.42 -8.28
C LYS A 136 -7.54 2.01 -8.09
N PHE A 137 -7.51 3.26 -7.63
CA PHE A 137 -6.25 3.97 -7.38
C PHE A 137 -6.40 4.98 -6.24
N LYS A 138 -5.27 5.48 -5.80
CA LYS A 138 -5.19 6.57 -4.82
C LYS A 138 -4.53 7.78 -5.47
N LEU A 139 -4.94 8.96 -5.02
CA LEU A 139 -4.25 10.22 -5.27
C LEU A 139 -3.76 10.73 -3.92
N PHE A 140 -2.46 10.80 -3.75
CA PHE A 140 -1.85 11.25 -2.52
C PHE A 140 -1.43 12.71 -2.64
N LEU A 141 -1.66 13.49 -1.58
CA LEU A 141 -1.08 14.82 -1.43
C LEU A 141 0.45 14.72 -1.36
N GLU A 142 1.12 15.79 -1.74
CA GLU A 142 2.58 15.89 -1.68
C GLU A 142 3.12 15.52 -0.29
N ASN A 143 4.27 14.85 -0.27
CA ASN A 143 4.99 14.41 0.95
C ASN A 143 4.25 13.42 1.87
N THR A 144 3.12 12.84 1.43
CA THR A 144 2.41 11.82 2.23
C THR A 144 2.92 10.39 1.99
N ARG A 145 3.85 10.22 1.06
CA ARG A 145 4.51 8.96 0.69
C ARG A 145 6.03 9.15 0.55
N GLY A 146 6.63 9.91 1.46
CA GLY A 146 8.02 10.32 1.33
C GLY A 146 8.21 11.28 0.15
N LYS A 147 9.33 11.16 -0.56
CA LYS A 147 9.61 11.93 -1.78
C LYS A 147 8.96 11.22 -2.98
N GLU A 148 8.03 11.89 -3.66
CA GLU A 148 7.28 11.29 -4.78
C GLU A 148 8.20 10.77 -5.89
N GLU A 149 9.30 11.46 -6.17
CA GLU A 149 10.28 11.02 -7.19
C GLU A 149 10.95 9.72 -6.79
N ASP A 150 11.31 9.56 -5.51
CA ASP A 150 11.92 8.35 -4.99
C ASP A 150 10.93 7.20 -4.95
N GLU A 151 9.68 7.48 -4.56
CA GLU A 151 8.58 6.51 -4.59
C GLU A 151 8.35 5.97 -6.01
N ILE A 152 8.31 6.86 -7.03
CA ILE A 152 8.12 6.45 -8.43
C ILE A 152 9.34 5.68 -8.94
N PHE A 153 10.54 6.17 -8.66
CA PHE A 153 11.78 5.50 -9.04
C PHE A 153 11.82 4.06 -8.49
N MET A 154 11.53 3.90 -7.20
CA MET A 154 11.61 2.61 -6.53
C MET A 154 10.48 1.65 -6.91
N THR A 155 9.26 2.15 -7.10
CA THR A 155 8.15 1.31 -7.57
C THR A 155 8.39 0.81 -8.98
N GLU A 156 8.99 1.62 -9.86
CA GLU A 156 9.38 1.20 -11.20
C GLU A 156 10.55 0.20 -11.16
N LEU A 157 11.59 0.47 -10.34
CA LEU A 157 12.72 -0.44 -10.16
C LEU A 157 12.28 -1.82 -9.68
N LEU A 158 11.42 -1.89 -8.69
CA LEU A 158 10.88 -3.15 -8.18
C LEU A 158 10.16 -3.95 -9.28
N ARG A 159 9.39 -3.27 -10.15
CA ARG A 159 8.74 -3.95 -11.28
C ARG A 159 9.70 -4.44 -12.34
N GLU A 160 10.74 -3.66 -12.66
CA GLU A 160 11.78 -4.11 -13.58
C GLU A 160 12.52 -5.36 -13.07
N LEU A 161 12.58 -5.53 -11.76
CA LEU A 161 13.18 -6.68 -11.09
C LEU A 161 12.17 -7.79 -10.78
N ASP A 162 10.98 -7.77 -11.40
CA ASP A 162 9.88 -8.75 -11.26
C ASP A 162 9.32 -8.87 -9.82
N TYR A 163 9.37 -7.78 -9.05
CA TYR A 163 8.66 -7.69 -7.78
C TYR A 163 7.30 -7.04 -7.92
N LEU A 164 6.34 -7.47 -7.11
CA LEU A 164 5.00 -6.92 -7.08
C LEU A 164 5.01 -5.50 -6.52
N SER A 165 4.83 -4.51 -7.40
CA SER A 165 4.85 -3.10 -7.04
C SER A 165 3.80 -2.31 -7.83
N PRO A 166 3.09 -1.36 -7.19
CA PRO A 166 2.03 -0.59 -7.84
C PRO A 166 2.58 0.36 -8.91
N ARG A 167 1.79 0.62 -9.93
CA ARG A 167 2.08 1.68 -10.91
C ARG A 167 1.88 3.03 -10.27
N THR A 168 2.88 3.89 -10.40
CA THR A 168 2.88 5.23 -9.80
C THR A 168 3.30 6.28 -10.83
N GLN A 169 2.76 7.49 -10.72
CA GLN A 169 3.18 8.65 -11.50
C GLN A 169 2.72 9.95 -10.85
N ILE A 170 3.33 11.07 -11.19
CA ILE A 170 2.83 12.39 -10.84
C ILE A 170 1.69 12.76 -11.78
N VAL A 171 0.65 13.36 -11.24
CA VAL A 171 -0.49 13.88 -12.00
C VAL A 171 -0.92 15.26 -11.51
N ASN A 172 -1.31 16.13 -12.43
CA ASN A 172 -1.98 17.35 -12.09
C ASN A 172 -3.46 17.06 -11.84
N VAL A 173 -3.96 17.41 -10.67
CA VAL A 173 -5.36 17.16 -10.28
C VAL A 173 -6.07 18.48 -10.10
N LYS A 174 -7.20 18.65 -10.79
CA LYS A 174 -8.09 19.81 -10.60
C LYS A 174 -9.32 19.39 -9.82
N ILE A 175 -9.55 20.02 -8.68
CA ILE A 175 -10.74 19.81 -7.86
C ILE A 175 -11.38 21.19 -7.61
N TYR A 176 -12.59 21.39 -8.10
CA TYR A 176 -13.35 22.64 -7.92
C TYR A 176 -12.56 23.94 -8.18
N GLY A 177 -11.86 23.94 -9.32
CA GLY A 177 -11.08 25.11 -9.75
C GLY A 177 -9.65 25.13 -9.26
N GLN A 178 -9.31 24.46 -8.17
CA GLN A 178 -7.97 24.40 -7.62
C GLN A 178 -7.13 23.32 -8.28
N ASN A 179 -5.88 23.64 -8.60
CA ASN A 179 -4.92 22.71 -9.16
C ASN A 179 -3.98 22.22 -8.04
N LEU A 180 -3.81 20.89 -7.97
CA LEU A 180 -2.92 20.21 -7.03
C LEU A 180 -2.01 19.27 -7.82
N LYS A 181 -0.75 19.18 -7.41
CA LYS A 181 0.14 18.12 -7.83
C LYS A 181 -0.07 16.94 -6.87
N MET A 182 -0.34 15.74 -7.38
CA MET A 182 -0.60 14.57 -6.55
C MET A 182 0.12 13.34 -7.10
N LEU A 183 0.45 12.41 -6.21
CA LEU A 183 0.97 11.11 -6.58
C LEU A 183 -0.21 10.18 -6.89
N PHE A 184 -0.32 9.75 -8.14
CA PHE A 184 -1.21 8.66 -8.53
C PHE A 184 -0.56 7.33 -8.18
N GLN A 185 -1.27 6.47 -7.48
CA GLN A 185 -0.80 5.12 -7.15
C GLN A 185 -1.92 4.10 -7.33
N GLU A 186 -1.66 3.06 -8.12
CA GLU A 186 -2.55 1.93 -8.29
C GLU A 186 -2.82 1.23 -6.95
N LYS A 187 -4.05 0.78 -6.73
CA LYS A 187 -4.36 -0.07 -5.58
C LYS A 187 -4.08 -1.53 -5.88
N ILE A 188 -3.57 -2.21 -4.87
CA ILE A 188 -3.39 -3.65 -4.91
C ILE A 188 -4.77 -4.32 -5.04
N SER A 189 -5.04 -4.90 -6.20
CA SER A 189 -6.31 -5.48 -6.60
C SER A 189 -6.08 -6.67 -7.54
N LYS A 190 -7.16 -7.21 -8.11
CA LYS A 190 -7.08 -8.23 -9.17
C LYS A 190 -6.28 -7.71 -10.37
N GLU A 191 -6.61 -6.53 -10.85
CA GLU A 191 -5.99 -5.91 -12.02
C GLU A 191 -4.49 -5.67 -11.81
N PHE A 192 -4.09 -5.34 -10.58
CA PHE A 192 -2.70 -5.24 -10.19
C PHE A 192 -1.96 -6.58 -10.31
N LEU A 193 -2.57 -7.69 -9.85
CA LEU A 193 -1.98 -9.02 -9.98
C LEU A 193 -1.85 -9.43 -11.44
N GLU A 194 -2.91 -9.26 -12.23
CA GLU A 194 -2.93 -9.59 -13.66
C GLU A 194 -1.88 -8.79 -14.45
N PHE A 195 -1.75 -7.49 -14.14
CA PHE A 195 -0.72 -6.66 -14.73
C PHE A 195 0.70 -7.16 -14.44
N ASN A 196 0.94 -7.59 -13.21
CA ASN A 196 2.21 -8.18 -12.80
C ASN A 196 2.31 -9.68 -13.16
N LYS A 197 1.49 -10.18 -14.11
CA LYS A 197 1.49 -11.56 -14.60
C LYS A 197 1.29 -12.61 -13.50
N ARG A 198 0.49 -12.28 -12.49
CA ARG A 198 0.08 -13.19 -11.42
C ARG A 198 -1.40 -13.51 -11.53
N ARG A 199 -1.78 -14.76 -11.21
CA ARG A 199 -3.18 -15.17 -11.14
C ARG A 199 -3.87 -14.48 -9.96
N GLU A 200 -5.19 -14.29 -10.05
CA GLU A 200 -5.98 -13.82 -8.90
C GLU A 200 -5.85 -14.84 -7.75
N GLY A 201 -5.49 -14.36 -6.59
CA GLY A 201 -5.22 -15.17 -5.41
C GLY A 201 -5.30 -14.35 -4.11
N PRO A 202 -5.06 -14.98 -2.94
CA PRO A 202 -5.09 -14.28 -1.67
C PRO A 202 -4.04 -13.17 -1.59
N ILE A 203 -4.48 -11.99 -1.19
CA ILE A 203 -3.62 -10.86 -0.83
C ILE A 203 -3.76 -10.66 0.67
N LEU A 204 -2.62 -10.71 1.36
CA LEU A 204 -2.55 -10.52 2.80
C LEU A 204 -1.82 -9.22 3.13
N GLU A 205 -2.20 -8.59 4.23
CA GLU A 205 -1.57 -7.37 4.72
C GLU A 205 -1.49 -7.37 6.25
N GLY A 206 -0.57 -6.60 6.83
CA GLY A 206 -0.51 -6.38 8.26
C GLY A 206 -1.78 -5.68 8.77
N ASP A 207 -2.16 -5.91 10.03
CA ASP A 207 -3.38 -5.34 10.59
C ASP A 207 -3.16 -3.97 11.23
N GLU A 208 -2.98 -2.97 10.39
CA GLU A 208 -2.89 -1.58 10.79
C GLU A 208 -4.21 -1.03 11.40
N LYS A 209 -5.34 -1.61 11.04
CA LYS A 209 -6.65 -1.08 11.43
C LYS A 209 -6.87 -1.08 12.95
N TYR A 210 -6.44 -2.13 13.63
CA TYR A 210 -6.56 -2.19 15.09
C TYR A 210 -5.61 -1.23 15.79
N MET A 211 -4.40 -1.10 15.27
CA MET A 211 -3.45 -0.12 15.72
C MET A 211 -4.05 1.30 15.64
N MET A 212 -4.61 1.68 14.50
CA MET A 212 -5.24 2.99 14.32
C MET A 212 -6.48 3.18 15.20
N LYS A 213 -7.25 2.12 15.46
CA LYS A 213 -8.38 2.16 16.38
C LYS A 213 -7.94 2.38 17.83
N ALA A 214 -6.88 1.72 18.29
CA ALA A 214 -6.29 1.96 19.60
C ALA A 214 -5.71 3.38 19.69
N ALA A 215 -4.96 3.79 18.68
CA ALA A 215 -4.38 5.11 18.58
C ALA A 215 -5.45 6.22 18.61
N SER A 216 -6.61 6.02 17.96
CA SER A 216 -7.70 7.02 17.94
C SER A 216 -8.28 7.32 19.31
N LYS A 217 -8.16 6.41 20.28
CA LYS A 217 -8.66 6.59 21.65
C LYS A 217 -7.72 7.43 22.52
N ILE A 218 -6.44 7.46 22.18
CA ILE A 218 -5.40 8.15 22.95
C ILE A 218 -4.71 9.26 22.19
N SER A 219 -5.06 9.45 20.91
CA SER A 219 -4.53 10.54 20.11
C SER A 219 -5.07 11.89 20.59
N SER A 220 -4.21 12.92 20.58
CA SER A 220 -4.56 14.30 20.88
C SER A 220 -4.45 15.15 19.61
N ALA A 221 -4.93 16.40 19.70
CA ALA A 221 -4.76 17.38 18.61
C ALA A 221 -3.28 17.66 18.28
N LYS A 222 -2.35 17.36 19.20
CA LYS A 222 -0.90 17.53 19.02
C LYS A 222 -0.23 16.34 18.34
N GLY A 223 -0.94 15.23 18.10
CA GLY A 223 -0.41 14.06 17.44
C GLY A 223 -0.78 12.73 18.12
N VAL A 224 -0.22 11.66 17.62
CA VAL A 224 -0.40 10.30 18.17
C VAL A 224 0.75 10.02 19.14
N ASN A 225 0.41 9.71 20.37
CA ASN A 225 1.41 9.28 21.34
C ASN A 225 1.61 7.76 21.23
N TRP A 226 2.49 7.33 20.34
CA TRP A 226 2.80 5.93 20.08
C TRP A 226 3.28 5.18 21.33
N THR A 227 4.05 5.84 22.22
CA THR A 227 4.51 5.23 23.47
C THR A 227 3.34 4.88 24.40
N LYS A 228 2.28 5.72 24.43
CA LYS A 228 1.07 5.40 25.20
C LYS A 228 0.27 4.26 24.57
N ILE A 229 0.22 4.19 23.21
CA ILE A 229 -0.41 3.07 22.51
C ILE A 229 0.25 1.78 22.89
N PHE A 230 1.58 1.73 22.92
CA PHE A 230 2.34 0.52 23.25
C PHE A 230 2.18 0.11 24.71
N LYS A 231 2.18 1.07 25.66
CA LYS A 231 1.95 0.76 27.07
C LYS A 231 0.53 0.27 27.38
N VAL A 232 -0.47 0.78 26.65
CA VAL A 232 -1.88 0.37 26.81
C VAL A 232 -2.16 -0.93 26.07
N SER A 233 -1.40 -1.20 25.04
CA SER A 233 -1.53 -2.39 24.21
C SER A 233 -0.18 -3.07 23.98
N ASP A 234 0.33 -3.73 25.02
CA ASP A 234 1.19 -4.92 24.79
C ASP A 234 0.50 -5.86 23.78
N ILE A 235 -0.79 -5.73 23.65
CA ILE A 235 -1.70 -6.38 22.73
C ILE A 235 -1.46 -5.98 21.28
N ALA A 236 -1.24 -4.71 20.95
CA ALA A 236 -1.08 -4.30 19.55
C ALA A 236 0.21 -4.87 18.97
N THR A 237 1.25 -5.04 19.80
CA THR A 237 2.49 -5.71 19.43
C THR A 237 2.36 -7.22 19.37
N GLU A 238 1.46 -7.81 20.17
CA GLU A 238 1.26 -9.25 20.22
C GLU A 238 0.26 -9.76 19.19
N ILE A 239 -0.63 -8.90 18.70
CA ILE A 239 -1.70 -9.23 17.75
C ILE A 239 -1.51 -8.55 16.40
N GLN A 240 -0.35 -8.08 16.05
CA GLN A 240 -0.08 -7.64 14.68
C GLN A 240 0.02 -8.81 13.72
N LEU A 241 -1.05 -9.57 13.73
CA LEU A 241 -1.27 -10.62 12.77
C LEU A 241 -1.69 -10.01 11.45
N SER A 242 -1.43 -10.74 10.38
CA SER A 242 -1.90 -10.35 9.06
C SER A 242 -3.41 -10.56 8.93
N ARG A 243 -3.98 -9.90 7.94
CA ARG A 243 -5.37 -10.08 7.51
C ARG A 243 -5.47 -10.29 6.01
N ILE A 244 -6.61 -10.79 5.55
CA ILE A 244 -6.91 -10.90 4.12
C ILE A 244 -7.36 -9.53 3.61
N ASN A 245 -6.67 -9.00 2.61
CA ASN A 245 -6.97 -7.70 1.99
C ASN A 245 -8.15 -7.81 1.02
N ASN A 246 -8.15 -8.83 0.16
CA ASN A 246 -9.14 -9.05 -0.89
C ASN A 246 -10.26 -10.02 -0.47
N THR A 247 -10.91 -9.74 0.66
CA THR A 247 -11.97 -10.59 1.26
C THR A 247 -13.09 -10.92 0.28
N ASN A 248 -13.51 -9.98 -0.57
CA ASN A 248 -14.56 -10.22 -1.58
C ASN A 248 -14.19 -11.36 -2.53
N TRP A 249 -12.93 -11.48 -2.91
CA TRP A 249 -12.46 -12.62 -3.69
C TRP A 249 -12.48 -13.91 -2.86
N SER A 250 -11.95 -13.87 -1.66
CA SER A 250 -11.88 -15.02 -0.76
C SER A 250 -13.26 -15.63 -0.46
N MET A 251 -14.31 -14.82 -0.49
CA MET A 251 -15.68 -15.25 -0.17
C MET A 251 -16.48 -15.72 -1.40
N LYS A 252 -15.94 -15.66 -2.62
CA LYS A 252 -16.67 -16.05 -3.83
C LYS A 252 -17.06 -17.54 -3.84
N ASN A 253 -16.21 -18.41 -3.29
CA ASN A 253 -16.45 -19.84 -3.20
C ASN A 253 -15.62 -20.50 -2.08
N ASN A 254 -15.93 -21.76 -1.77
CA ASN A 254 -15.25 -22.50 -0.70
C ASN A 254 -13.76 -22.75 -0.98
N SER A 255 -13.36 -22.98 -2.22
CA SER A 255 -11.95 -23.20 -2.59
C SER A 255 -11.13 -21.94 -2.35
N PHE A 256 -11.62 -20.77 -2.78
CA PHE A 256 -10.93 -19.49 -2.55
C PHE A 256 -10.85 -19.16 -1.06
N LYS A 257 -11.94 -19.43 -0.32
CA LYS A 257 -11.95 -19.27 1.13
C LYS A 257 -10.92 -20.18 1.80
N HIS A 258 -10.84 -21.45 1.41
CA HIS A 258 -9.87 -22.40 1.97
C HIS A 258 -8.44 -21.94 1.70
N ASN A 259 -8.10 -21.58 0.45
CA ASN A 259 -6.79 -21.05 0.10
C ASN A 259 -6.41 -19.79 0.88
N SER A 260 -7.35 -18.87 1.04
CA SER A 260 -7.12 -17.64 1.79
C SER A 260 -6.88 -17.91 3.28
N LEU A 261 -7.61 -18.87 3.86
CA LEU A 261 -7.41 -19.28 5.25
C LEU A 261 -6.09 -20.03 5.46
N LEU A 262 -5.69 -20.85 4.50
CA LEU A 262 -4.39 -21.54 4.52
C LEU A 262 -3.24 -20.52 4.50
N ALA A 263 -3.29 -19.56 3.57
CA ALA A 263 -2.31 -18.49 3.46
C ALA A 263 -2.25 -17.65 4.74
N LEU A 264 -3.43 -17.22 5.25
CA LEU A 264 -3.52 -16.44 6.49
C LEU A 264 -2.93 -17.19 7.68
N LYS A 265 -3.22 -18.50 7.79
CA LYS A 265 -2.68 -19.36 8.84
C LYS A 265 -1.15 -19.43 8.77
N LYS A 266 -0.59 -19.67 7.59
CA LYS A 266 0.87 -19.76 7.39
C LYS A 266 1.56 -18.44 7.73
N LEU A 267 1.05 -17.32 7.24
CA LEU A 267 1.65 -16.02 7.52
C LEU A 267 1.56 -15.64 9.00
N ASN A 268 0.41 -15.82 9.62
CA ASN A 268 0.25 -15.56 11.06
C ASN A 268 1.13 -16.48 11.90
N TYR A 269 1.33 -17.72 11.48
CA TYR A 269 2.27 -18.62 12.13
C TYR A 269 3.70 -18.06 12.07
N ALA A 270 4.14 -17.59 10.90
CA ALA A 270 5.45 -16.99 10.73
C ALA A 270 5.64 -15.75 11.64
N TYR A 271 4.64 -14.89 11.76
CA TYR A 271 4.68 -13.76 12.68
C TYR A 271 4.80 -14.20 14.16
N LEU A 272 4.05 -15.22 14.56
CA LEU A 272 4.10 -15.72 15.94
C LEU A 272 5.46 -16.37 16.28
N VAL A 273 6.02 -17.11 15.34
CA VAL A 273 7.37 -17.69 15.51
C VAL A 273 8.41 -16.59 15.68
N TYR A 274 8.33 -15.56 14.85
CA TYR A 274 9.21 -14.41 14.93
C TYR A 274 9.11 -13.69 16.28
N LEU A 275 7.90 -13.37 16.73
CA LEU A 275 7.65 -12.72 18.01
C LEU A 275 8.17 -13.53 19.20
N ASN A 276 8.07 -14.86 19.15
CA ASN A 276 8.59 -15.73 20.21
C ASN A 276 10.12 -15.70 20.29
N GLY A 277 10.81 -15.68 19.16
CA GLY A 277 12.27 -15.54 19.11
C GLY A 277 12.78 -14.28 19.82
N PHE A 278 12.03 -13.18 19.74
CA PHE A 278 12.38 -11.91 20.38
C PHE A 278 12.11 -11.86 21.88
N LYS A 279 11.15 -12.63 22.41
CA LYS A 279 10.83 -12.61 23.85
C LYS A 279 11.97 -13.07 24.76
N ASN A 280 12.92 -13.82 24.23
CA ASN A 280 14.08 -14.30 25.00
C ASN A 280 15.17 -13.24 25.16
N GLU A 281 15.12 -12.14 24.44
CA GLU A 281 16.05 -11.02 24.62
C GLU A 281 15.42 -9.95 25.51
N LYS A 282 16.15 -9.49 26.53
CA LYS A 282 15.71 -8.50 27.54
C LYS A 282 15.42 -7.10 26.98
N ASN A 283 15.16 -6.94 25.71
CA ASN A 283 15.09 -5.66 25.06
C ASN A 283 13.66 -5.11 24.93
N ASN A 284 13.50 -3.83 25.19
CA ASN A 284 12.30 -3.06 24.95
C ASN A 284 12.01 -3.05 23.45
N TYR A 285 11.06 -3.84 23.01
CA TYR A 285 10.62 -3.87 21.61
C TYR A 285 9.86 -2.60 21.26
N SER A 286 10.30 -1.94 20.20
CA SER A 286 9.46 -0.98 19.51
C SER A 286 8.61 -1.71 18.46
N PHE A 287 7.32 -1.39 18.41
CA PHE A 287 6.42 -1.80 17.34
C PHE A 287 6.99 -1.53 15.93
N LEU A 288 7.79 -0.49 15.80
CA LEU A 288 8.44 -0.07 14.58
C LEU A 288 9.66 -0.92 14.20
N ASP A 289 10.15 -1.75 15.13
CA ASP A 289 11.36 -2.56 14.94
C ASP A 289 11.07 -3.99 14.47
N TYR A 290 9.78 -4.37 14.34
CA TYR A 290 9.42 -5.72 13.95
C TYR A 290 9.43 -5.86 12.43
N ASP A 291 10.34 -6.66 11.95
CA ASP A 291 10.29 -7.22 10.62
C ASP A 291 10.13 -8.75 10.70
N LEU A 292 9.66 -9.34 9.62
CA LEU A 292 9.47 -10.77 9.53
C LEU A 292 10.74 -11.43 9.02
N ASN A 293 11.22 -12.46 9.73
CA ASN A 293 12.39 -13.20 9.28
C ASN A 293 12.06 -14.02 8.03
N ASN A 294 12.85 -13.80 6.97
CA ASN A 294 12.65 -14.48 5.68
C ASN A 294 12.97 -15.98 5.74
N ASP A 295 13.81 -16.46 6.68
CA ASP A 295 14.02 -17.90 6.90
C ASP A 295 12.73 -18.61 7.31
N VAL A 296 11.91 -17.93 8.12
CA VAL A 296 10.62 -18.45 8.57
C VAL A 296 9.60 -18.44 7.43
N LEU A 297 9.55 -17.36 6.64
CA LEU A 297 8.64 -17.26 5.48
C LEU A 297 8.97 -18.23 4.36
N ALA A 298 10.26 -18.43 4.12
CA ALA A 298 10.76 -19.33 3.05
C ALA A 298 10.66 -20.80 3.44
N GLU A 299 10.32 -21.09 4.69
CA GLU A 299 10.33 -22.43 5.27
C GLU A 299 11.74 -23.06 5.10
N SER A 300 11.96 -23.91 4.09
CA SER A 300 13.27 -24.51 3.82
C SER A 300 13.81 -24.20 2.42
N SER A 301 13.12 -23.32 1.67
CA SER A 301 13.51 -23.02 0.28
C SER A 301 14.51 -21.87 0.21
N ASP A 302 15.74 -22.16 -0.19
CA ASP A 302 16.78 -21.16 -0.41
C ASP A 302 16.44 -20.19 -1.54
N ILE A 303 15.75 -20.66 -2.57
CA ILE A 303 15.31 -19.82 -3.70
C ILE A 303 14.31 -18.76 -3.22
N ILE A 304 13.30 -19.18 -2.46
CA ILE A 304 12.28 -18.26 -1.90
C ILE A 304 12.93 -17.30 -0.92
N ARG A 305 13.81 -17.78 -0.04
CA ARG A 305 14.57 -16.96 0.90
C ARG A 305 15.36 -15.88 0.18
N ASN A 306 16.13 -16.25 -0.82
CA ASN A 306 16.93 -15.30 -1.60
C ASN A 306 16.05 -14.24 -2.28
N LYS A 307 14.89 -14.64 -2.85
CA LYS A 307 13.93 -13.69 -3.43
C LYS A 307 13.38 -12.69 -2.40
N LEU A 308 13.04 -13.15 -1.20
CA LEU A 308 12.56 -12.30 -0.10
C LEU A 308 13.67 -11.37 0.42
N ASP A 309 14.89 -11.87 0.54
CA ASP A 309 16.03 -11.09 0.99
C ASP A 309 16.43 -10.01 -0.02
N ILE A 310 16.42 -10.32 -1.31
CA ILE A 310 16.67 -9.33 -2.36
C ILE A 310 15.63 -8.22 -2.30
N PHE A 311 14.35 -8.56 -2.13
CA PHE A 311 13.31 -7.54 -1.93
C PHE A 311 13.61 -6.63 -0.74
N ASN A 312 13.93 -7.22 0.42
CA ASN A 312 14.27 -6.45 1.62
C ASN A 312 15.52 -5.57 1.38
N ASN A 313 16.56 -6.10 0.72
CA ASN A 313 17.77 -5.36 0.42
C ASN A 313 17.52 -4.14 -0.47
N ILE A 314 16.68 -4.28 -1.49
CA ILE A 314 16.27 -3.17 -2.37
C ILE A 314 15.56 -2.09 -1.54
N ILE A 315 14.58 -2.49 -0.72
CA ILE A 315 13.83 -1.56 0.13
C ILE A 315 14.76 -0.82 1.10
N LEU A 316 15.63 -1.55 1.79
CA LEU A 316 16.57 -0.97 2.76
C LEU A 316 17.62 -0.07 2.13
N SER A 317 18.12 -0.44 0.95
CA SER A 317 19.09 0.40 0.23
C SER A 317 18.52 1.76 -0.16
N ALA A 318 17.20 1.87 -0.25
CA ALA A 318 16.48 3.11 -0.51
C ALA A 318 15.95 3.78 0.78
N ASN A 319 16.36 3.34 1.96
CA ASN A 319 15.84 3.78 3.26
C ASN A 319 14.34 3.57 3.44
N GLY A 320 13.74 2.62 2.72
CA GLY A 320 12.31 2.33 2.72
C GLY A 320 11.84 1.45 3.90
N ASN A 321 12.43 1.58 5.07
CA ASN A 321 12.18 0.70 6.23
C ASN A 321 10.68 0.61 6.59
N HIS A 322 9.91 1.67 6.30
CA HIS A 322 8.48 1.71 6.61
C HIS A 322 7.69 0.61 5.90
N ALA A 323 8.08 0.22 4.67
CA ALA A 323 7.47 -0.90 3.96
C ALA A 323 7.71 -2.27 4.61
N LEU A 324 8.75 -2.39 5.44
CA LEU A 324 9.13 -3.64 6.08
C LEU A 324 8.51 -3.83 7.46
N TYR A 325 7.86 -2.81 8.01
CA TYR A 325 7.13 -2.95 9.28
C TYR A 325 5.94 -3.90 9.13
N VAL A 326 5.75 -4.77 10.11
CA VAL A 326 4.73 -5.82 10.09
C VAL A 326 3.35 -5.30 9.69
N HIS A 327 2.95 -4.13 10.17
CA HIS A 327 1.64 -3.53 9.87
C HIS A 327 1.50 -3.03 8.42
N ASN A 328 2.62 -2.74 7.73
CA ASN A 328 2.64 -2.29 6.34
C ASN A 328 2.94 -3.43 5.36
N ARG A 329 3.50 -4.55 5.84
CA ARG A 329 3.82 -5.69 4.98
C ARG A 329 2.60 -6.21 4.24
N LYS A 330 2.78 -6.44 2.94
CA LYS A 330 1.78 -7.08 2.09
C LYS A 330 2.39 -8.24 1.33
N PHE A 331 1.59 -9.27 1.16
CA PHE A 331 2.00 -10.48 0.45
C PHE A 331 0.89 -10.95 -0.48
N TYR A 332 1.29 -11.45 -1.63
CA TYR A 332 0.48 -12.30 -2.46
C TYR A 332 0.82 -13.76 -2.14
N TRP A 333 -0.19 -14.59 -1.93
CA TRP A 333 -0.01 -16.02 -1.80
C TRP A 333 -0.14 -16.69 -3.15
N ASN A 334 0.99 -17.21 -3.68
CA ASN A 334 1.00 -18.05 -4.86
C ASN A 334 0.53 -19.46 -4.48
N SER A 335 -0.75 -19.73 -4.74
CA SER A 335 -1.39 -20.99 -4.34
C SER A 335 -0.88 -22.19 -5.13
N VAL A 336 -0.26 -22.00 -6.30
CA VAL A 336 0.28 -23.08 -7.14
C VAL A 336 1.60 -23.57 -6.55
N GLU A 337 2.47 -22.64 -6.22
CA GLU A 337 3.82 -22.96 -5.73
C GLU A 337 3.91 -22.91 -4.19
N SER A 338 2.81 -22.53 -3.53
CA SER A 338 2.66 -22.50 -2.07
C SER A 338 3.67 -21.62 -1.33
N TYR A 339 3.97 -20.44 -1.87
CA TYR A 339 4.85 -19.46 -1.20
C TYR A 339 4.29 -18.03 -1.23
N PHE A 340 4.90 -17.14 -0.43
CA PHE A 340 4.56 -15.73 -0.37
C PHE A 340 5.44 -14.90 -1.27
N GLU A 341 4.83 -14.10 -2.15
CA GLU A 341 5.52 -13.05 -2.89
C GLU A 341 5.29 -11.71 -2.19
N PRO A 342 6.35 -10.95 -1.85
CA PRO A 342 6.19 -9.66 -1.21
C PRO A 342 5.61 -8.66 -2.20
N ILE A 343 4.68 -7.83 -1.71
CA ILE A 343 4.11 -6.70 -2.45
C ILE A 343 4.63 -5.43 -1.81
N TYR A 344 5.20 -4.54 -2.60
CA TYR A 344 5.62 -3.24 -2.11
C TYR A 344 4.41 -2.37 -1.71
N TYR A 345 4.52 -1.75 -0.55
CA TYR A 345 3.56 -0.78 -0.04
C TYR A 345 4.23 0.16 0.95
N ASP A 346 4.10 1.49 0.74
CA ASP A 346 4.37 2.53 1.72
C ASP A 346 5.77 2.51 2.36
N GLY A 347 6.80 2.68 1.53
CA GLY A 347 8.19 2.63 2.00
C GLY A 347 8.70 3.94 2.58
N GLU A 348 8.15 5.07 2.18
CA GLU A 348 8.66 6.41 2.48
C GLU A 348 10.13 6.56 2.04
N PHE A 349 10.43 6.18 0.80
CA PHE A 349 11.80 6.18 0.27
C PHE A 349 12.52 7.52 0.37
N ASP A 350 13.82 7.45 0.67
CA ASP A 350 14.73 8.59 0.66
C ASP A 350 16.09 8.18 0.07
N LEU A 351 16.25 8.39 -1.25
CA LEU A 351 17.47 8.09 -2.01
C LEU A 351 18.57 9.15 -1.84
N GLU A 352 18.36 10.20 -1.08
CA GLU A 352 19.42 11.15 -0.75
C GLU A 352 20.15 10.75 0.54
N LYS A 353 19.47 10.02 1.42
CA LYS A 353 19.98 9.64 2.72
C LYS A 353 20.92 8.44 2.63
N LYS A 354 22.03 8.48 3.38
CA LYS A 354 22.89 7.32 3.61
C LYS A 354 22.23 6.39 4.62
N GLN A 355 22.30 5.09 4.37
CA GLN A 355 21.88 4.09 5.37
C GLN A 355 22.81 4.14 6.58
N SER A 356 22.26 4.06 7.78
CA SER A 356 23.05 4.18 9.01
C SER A 356 22.83 3.05 10.01
N LYS A 357 21.73 2.30 9.86
CA LYS A 357 21.33 1.26 10.82
C LYS A 357 20.75 0.05 10.09
N LEU A 358 20.99 -1.11 10.66
CA LEU A 358 20.38 -2.38 10.27
C LEU A 358 19.55 -2.88 11.46
N ASN A 359 18.25 -2.58 11.46
CA ASN A 359 17.36 -2.83 12.59
C ASN A 359 16.38 -3.98 12.34
N TYR A 360 16.72 -4.91 11.48
CA TYR A 360 15.84 -6.04 11.21
C TYR A 360 16.65 -7.34 11.21
N PRO A 361 15.98 -8.49 11.41
CA PRO A 361 16.63 -9.78 11.38
C PRO A 361 17.09 -10.12 9.98
N VAL A 362 18.21 -10.76 9.87
CA VAL A 362 18.82 -11.19 8.63
C VAL A 362 18.74 -12.71 8.50
N SER A 363 18.58 -13.19 7.29
CA SER A 363 18.58 -14.63 6.98
C SER A 363 19.98 -15.23 7.00
N LYS A 364 20.07 -16.56 6.98
CA LYS A 364 21.34 -17.29 6.96
C LYS A 364 22.26 -16.92 5.79
N ASN A 365 21.68 -16.70 4.60
CA ASN A 365 22.43 -16.46 3.37
C ASN A 365 22.43 -14.97 2.97
N TYR A 366 22.34 -14.08 3.95
CA TYR A 366 22.11 -12.66 3.70
C TYR A 366 23.22 -11.99 2.87
N LEU A 367 24.49 -12.35 3.08
CA LEU A 367 25.61 -11.81 2.30
C LEU A 367 25.51 -12.17 0.82
N GLU A 368 25.11 -13.39 0.53
CA GLU A 368 24.87 -13.85 -0.84
C GLU A 368 23.72 -13.06 -1.49
N SER A 369 22.64 -12.84 -0.75
CA SER A 369 21.50 -12.07 -1.25
C SER A 369 21.86 -10.61 -1.53
N ILE A 370 22.72 -9.97 -0.74
CA ILE A 370 23.26 -8.62 -1.02
C ILE A 370 24.05 -8.63 -2.35
N SER A 371 24.94 -9.61 -2.52
CA SER A 371 25.69 -9.76 -3.78
C SER A 371 24.76 -9.92 -4.98
N ASN A 372 23.73 -10.75 -4.86
CA ASN A 372 22.72 -10.97 -5.89
C ASN A 372 21.91 -9.70 -6.17
N THR A 373 21.52 -8.96 -5.13
CA THR A 373 20.82 -7.66 -5.26
C THR A 373 21.68 -6.67 -6.07
N ARG A 374 22.97 -6.57 -5.72
CA ARG A 374 23.92 -5.69 -6.42
C ARG A 374 24.03 -6.05 -7.90
N LYS A 375 24.18 -7.36 -8.22
CA LYS A 375 24.23 -7.82 -9.62
C LYS A 375 22.97 -7.46 -10.39
N LEU A 376 21.78 -7.66 -9.80
CA LEU A 376 20.52 -7.29 -10.46
C LEU A 376 20.44 -5.80 -10.78
N ILE A 377 20.83 -4.93 -9.85
CA ILE A 377 20.81 -3.46 -10.06
C ILE A 377 21.83 -3.02 -11.10
N ILE A 378 23.04 -3.61 -11.12
CA ILE A 378 24.09 -3.29 -12.08
C ILE A 378 23.72 -3.74 -13.49
N ASN A 379 23.10 -4.90 -13.63
CA ASN A 379 22.73 -5.49 -14.93
C ASN A 379 21.46 -4.90 -15.54
N LEU A 380 20.78 -3.99 -14.84
CA LEU A 380 19.60 -3.32 -15.35
C LEU A 380 19.94 -2.49 -16.60
N ASP A 381 19.10 -2.54 -17.63
CA ASP A 381 19.18 -1.59 -18.76
C ASP A 381 18.79 -0.18 -18.29
N LYS A 382 19.78 0.55 -17.79
CA LYS A 382 19.60 1.88 -17.23
C LYS A 382 19.02 2.88 -18.23
N LYS A 383 19.34 2.76 -19.53
CA LYS A 383 18.82 3.68 -20.56
C LYS A 383 17.33 3.45 -20.79
N GLN A 384 16.91 2.20 -20.90
CA GLN A 384 15.51 1.86 -21.05
C GLN A 384 14.73 2.24 -19.78
N PHE A 385 15.29 1.98 -18.61
CA PHE A 385 14.68 2.33 -17.33
C PHE A 385 14.50 3.85 -17.19
N TYR A 386 15.50 4.65 -17.54
CA TYR A 386 15.39 6.11 -17.55
C TYR A 386 14.27 6.61 -18.46
N LYS A 387 14.17 6.08 -19.68
CA LYS A 387 13.06 6.40 -20.60
C LYS A 387 11.70 6.10 -19.97
N LYS A 388 11.55 4.96 -19.28
CA LYS A 388 10.30 4.62 -18.58
C LYS A 388 9.99 5.62 -17.45
N LEU A 389 10.97 6.07 -16.68
CA LEU A 389 10.77 7.08 -15.65
C LEU A 389 10.29 8.42 -16.21
N LEU A 390 10.83 8.86 -17.35
CA LEU A 390 10.37 10.11 -17.99
C LEU A 390 8.89 10.07 -18.39
N THR A 391 8.33 8.90 -18.68
CA THR A 391 6.88 8.76 -18.94
C THR A 391 5.99 8.94 -17.68
N LYS A 392 6.57 9.08 -16.50
CA LYS A 392 5.84 9.24 -15.22
C LYS A 392 5.67 10.69 -14.78
N ASN A 393 5.88 11.64 -15.68
CA ASN A 393 5.87 13.09 -15.40
C ASN A 393 6.92 13.50 -14.34
N LEU A 394 8.04 12.78 -14.28
CA LEU A 394 9.17 13.16 -13.44
C LEU A 394 10.02 14.23 -14.12
N ASN A 395 10.40 15.24 -13.37
CA ASN A 395 11.44 16.19 -13.78
C ASN A 395 12.81 15.70 -13.28
N LEU A 396 13.26 14.57 -13.83
CA LEU A 396 14.49 13.90 -13.42
C LEU A 396 15.54 14.05 -14.52
N ASP A 397 16.61 14.80 -14.25
CA ASP A 397 17.76 14.86 -15.14
C ASP A 397 18.65 13.61 -15.00
N GLU A 398 19.50 13.38 -15.99
CA GLU A 398 20.36 12.20 -16.05
C GLU A 398 21.35 12.14 -14.89
N LYS A 399 21.86 13.29 -14.43
CA LYS A 399 22.79 13.37 -13.30
C LYS A 399 22.11 12.94 -11.99
N ASN A 400 20.91 13.41 -11.72
CA ASN A 400 20.14 13.02 -10.54
C ASN A 400 19.69 11.56 -10.63
N TYR A 401 19.36 11.08 -11.84
CA TYR A 401 19.07 9.68 -12.08
C TYR A 401 20.26 8.76 -11.70
N GLU A 402 21.47 9.04 -12.22
CA GLU A 402 22.67 8.29 -11.87
C GLU A 402 23.01 8.38 -10.38
N LYS A 403 22.81 9.55 -9.75
CA LYS A 403 22.99 9.73 -8.32
C LYS A 403 22.11 8.79 -7.50
N LYS A 404 20.86 8.52 -7.92
CA LYS A 404 19.96 7.61 -7.23
C LYS A 404 20.48 6.16 -7.28
N PHE A 405 20.96 5.68 -8.42
CA PHE A 405 21.59 4.35 -8.53
C PHE A 405 22.85 4.23 -7.68
N ASN A 406 23.73 5.23 -7.75
CA ASN A 406 24.94 5.25 -6.95
C ASN A 406 24.64 5.23 -5.44
N ARG A 407 23.56 5.88 -5.02
CA ARG A 407 23.10 5.84 -3.63
C ARG A 407 22.62 4.46 -3.24
N LEU A 408 21.84 3.78 -4.07
CA LEU A 408 21.39 2.41 -3.80
C LEU A 408 22.58 1.46 -3.61
N LEU A 409 23.56 1.49 -4.53
CA LEU A 409 24.75 0.65 -4.45
C LEU A 409 25.59 0.97 -3.21
N SER A 410 25.83 2.26 -2.93
CA SER A 410 26.56 2.69 -1.73
C SER A 410 25.84 2.27 -0.43
N ASN A 411 24.52 2.34 -0.41
CA ASN A 411 23.76 1.88 0.75
C ASN A 411 23.80 0.35 0.92
N LEU A 412 23.86 -0.42 -0.17
CA LEU A 412 24.10 -1.88 -0.10
C LEU A 412 25.45 -2.19 0.52
N ASP A 413 26.52 -1.43 0.17
CA ASP A 413 27.85 -1.61 0.77
C ASP A 413 27.82 -1.31 2.29
N ILE A 414 27.09 -0.28 2.69
CA ILE A 414 26.90 0.05 4.11
C ILE A 414 26.15 -1.08 4.83
N ILE A 415 25.07 -1.58 4.25
CA ILE A 415 24.26 -2.68 4.79
C ILE A 415 25.14 -3.93 4.96
N GLU A 416 25.93 -4.28 3.95
CA GLU A 416 26.86 -5.41 4.01
C GLU A 416 27.85 -5.29 5.15
N ASN A 417 28.45 -4.10 5.33
CA ASN A 417 29.39 -3.83 6.41
C ASN A 417 28.74 -3.86 7.80
N LEU A 418 27.51 -3.32 7.90
CA LEU A 418 26.74 -3.38 9.14
C LEU A 418 26.38 -4.82 9.51
N TYR A 419 26.04 -5.63 8.51
CA TYR A 419 25.76 -7.05 8.70
C TYR A 419 26.99 -7.82 9.18
N LYS A 420 28.14 -7.65 8.51
CA LYS A 420 29.41 -8.30 8.92
C LYS A 420 29.80 -7.97 10.35
N LYS A 421 29.50 -6.77 10.83
CA LYS A 421 29.73 -6.37 12.23
C LYS A 421 28.74 -6.99 13.22
N LYS A 422 27.51 -7.29 12.77
CA LYS A 422 26.43 -7.81 13.61
C LYS A 422 26.40 -9.33 13.69
N SER A 423 26.99 -10.03 12.73
CA SER A 423 26.96 -11.49 12.57
C SER A 423 27.67 -12.29 13.68
N THR A 424 28.30 -11.61 14.65
CA THR A 424 28.86 -12.27 15.86
C THR A 424 27.80 -12.58 16.93
N VAL A 425 26.56 -12.11 16.74
CA VAL A 425 25.44 -12.47 17.63
C VAL A 425 24.54 -13.42 16.82
N ASP A 426 24.86 -14.71 16.88
CA ASP A 426 24.02 -15.78 16.38
C ASP A 426 22.66 -15.73 17.09
N ILE A 427 21.67 -15.13 16.42
CA ILE A 427 20.29 -15.45 16.75
C ILE A 427 20.08 -16.85 16.17
N GLU A 428 20.40 -17.87 16.94
CA GLU A 428 19.95 -19.22 16.66
C GLU A 428 18.43 -19.20 16.68
N TYR A 429 17.85 -18.89 15.52
CA TYR A 429 16.45 -19.23 15.27
C TYR A 429 16.38 -20.74 15.34
N ASN A 430 15.91 -21.22 16.48
CA ASN A 430 15.74 -22.63 16.68
C ASN A 430 14.69 -23.12 15.67
N ASN A 431 15.13 -23.57 14.48
CA ASN A 431 14.29 -24.16 13.43
C ASN A 431 13.45 -25.34 13.97
N ASN A 432 13.80 -25.86 15.17
CA ASN A 432 13.04 -26.84 15.90
C ASN A 432 11.72 -26.30 16.45
N PHE A 433 11.57 -24.96 16.63
CA PHE A 433 10.30 -24.38 17.05
C PHE A 433 9.17 -24.65 16.04
N TYR A 434 9.49 -24.64 14.76
CA TYR A 434 8.57 -25.01 13.68
C TYR A 434 8.10 -26.46 13.75
N LYS A 435 8.98 -27.36 14.18
CA LYS A 435 8.74 -28.79 14.29
C LYS A 435 8.18 -29.18 15.66
N ASP A 436 8.39 -28.34 16.68
CA ASP A 436 7.96 -28.62 18.03
C ASP A 436 6.57 -28.06 18.34
N LYS A 437 5.56 -28.87 18.05
CA LYS A 437 4.15 -28.55 18.36
C LYS A 437 3.94 -28.21 19.85
N LYS A 438 4.75 -28.74 20.74
CA LYS A 438 4.65 -28.58 22.18
C LYS A 438 5.15 -27.20 22.63
N LEU A 439 6.26 -26.73 22.08
CA LEU A 439 6.78 -25.38 22.27
C LEU A 439 5.81 -24.32 21.71
N PHE A 440 5.28 -24.57 20.53
CA PHE A 440 4.30 -23.67 19.90
C PHE A 440 2.99 -23.60 20.70
N SER A 441 2.48 -24.75 21.17
CA SER A 441 1.30 -24.78 22.05
C SER A 441 1.55 -24.06 23.37
N LYS A 442 2.74 -24.22 23.96
CA LYS A 442 3.13 -23.51 25.19
C LYS A 442 3.17 -21.99 24.98
N TYR A 443 3.69 -21.54 23.85
CA TYR A 443 3.74 -20.13 23.50
C TYR A 443 2.33 -19.56 23.32
N LEU A 444 1.48 -20.24 22.58
CA LEU A 444 0.11 -19.82 22.33
C LEU A 444 -0.74 -19.87 23.62
N ASN A 445 -0.50 -20.82 24.51
CA ASN A 445 -1.14 -20.84 25.82
C ASN A 445 -0.71 -19.64 26.70
N ASN A 446 0.52 -19.17 26.58
CA ASN A 446 0.96 -17.93 27.22
C ASN A 446 0.28 -16.69 26.64
N LEU A 447 0.00 -16.67 25.34
CA LEU A 447 -0.80 -15.61 24.70
C LEU A 447 -2.27 -15.66 25.13
N ASP A 448 -2.84 -16.87 25.30
CA ASP A 448 -4.22 -17.06 25.78
C ASP A 448 -4.42 -16.57 27.21
N ASN A 449 -3.42 -16.68 28.06
CA ASN A 449 -3.46 -16.18 29.43
C ASN A 449 -3.39 -14.64 29.50
N GLN A 450 -3.14 -13.96 28.39
CA GLN A 450 -3.21 -12.52 28.32
C GLN A 450 -4.68 -12.09 28.16
N LYS A 451 -5.30 -11.64 29.26
CA LYS A 451 -6.69 -11.16 29.31
C LYS A 451 -7.07 -10.21 28.17
N HIS A 452 -6.10 -9.57 27.60
CA HIS A 452 -6.22 -8.61 26.53
C HIS A 452 -6.46 -9.27 25.17
N LEU A 453 -5.74 -10.33 24.85
CA LEU A 453 -5.90 -11.07 23.60
C LEU A 453 -7.29 -11.65 23.48
N ILE A 454 -7.77 -12.26 24.57
CA ILE A 454 -9.13 -12.82 24.65
C ILE A 454 -10.19 -11.72 24.48
N LYS A 455 -10.00 -10.57 25.13
CA LYS A 455 -10.91 -9.43 25.01
C LYS A 455 -10.94 -8.86 23.59
N PHE A 456 -9.80 -8.84 22.92
CA PHE A 456 -9.66 -8.37 21.57
C PHE A 456 -10.30 -9.33 20.56
N LEU A 457 -10.05 -10.62 20.67
CA LEU A 457 -10.65 -11.65 19.82
C LEU A 457 -12.18 -11.76 20.02
N LYS A 458 -12.69 -11.46 21.21
CA LYS A 458 -14.13 -11.43 21.52
C LYS A 458 -14.83 -10.14 21.09
N TYR A 459 -14.09 -9.09 20.77
CA TYR A 459 -14.67 -7.76 20.57
C TYR A 459 -15.71 -7.67 19.46
N ASP A 460 -15.68 -8.57 18.48
CA ASP A 460 -16.60 -8.55 17.34
C ASP A 460 -17.39 -9.85 17.14
N GLU A 461 -17.37 -10.79 18.10
CA GLU A 461 -18.22 -11.98 18.04
C GLU A 461 -19.70 -11.65 17.87
N SER A 462 -20.15 -10.51 18.41
CA SER A 462 -21.55 -10.05 18.31
C SER A 462 -21.92 -9.48 16.94
N LYS A 463 -20.93 -9.13 16.09
CA LYS A 463 -21.15 -8.48 14.80
C LYS A 463 -20.90 -9.38 13.60
N ALA A 464 -20.45 -10.59 13.83
CA ALA A 464 -20.05 -11.50 12.77
C ALA A 464 -21.03 -12.69 12.68
N PRO A 465 -21.91 -12.72 11.68
CA PRO A 465 -22.98 -13.71 11.58
C PRO A 465 -22.50 -15.16 11.34
N PHE A 466 -21.23 -15.40 11.18
CA PHE A 466 -20.66 -16.68 10.78
C PHE A 466 -19.83 -17.39 11.87
N VAL A 467 -19.84 -16.90 13.11
CA VAL A 467 -19.27 -17.69 14.21
C VAL A 467 -20.25 -18.80 14.57
N PRO A 468 -19.84 -20.07 14.49
CA PRO A 468 -20.61 -21.09 15.18
C PRO A 468 -20.68 -20.68 16.67
N ARG A 469 -21.89 -20.46 17.19
CA ARG A 469 -22.15 -20.03 18.59
C ARG A 469 -21.54 -20.94 19.65
N ASN A 470 -21.00 -22.08 19.25
CA ASN A 470 -20.46 -23.15 20.09
C ASN A 470 -18.93 -23.27 19.97
N TYR A 471 -18.18 -22.18 19.82
CA TYR A 471 -16.74 -22.27 20.01
C TYR A 471 -16.44 -22.34 21.51
N PRO A 472 -16.13 -23.51 22.08
CA PRO A 472 -15.91 -23.60 23.52
C PRO A 472 -14.64 -22.82 23.84
N THR A 473 -14.74 -21.91 24.81
CA THR A 473 -13.63 -21.13 25.37
C THR A 473 -12.47 -22.01 25.84
N LYS A 474 -12.69 -23.26 26.18
CA LYS A 474 -11.67 -24.26 26.51
C LYS A 474 -10.78 -24.69 25.33
N LYS A 475 -11.26 -24.62 24.08
CA LYS A 475 -10.45 -24.95 22.90
C LYS A 475 -9.54 -23.80 22.43
N MET A 476 -9.66 -22.60 23.00
CA MET A 476 -8.69 -21.52 22.81
C MET A 476 -7.33 -21.80 23.42
N GLN A 477 -7.19 -22.86 24.19
CA GLN A 477 -5.91 -23.30 24.78
C GLN A 477 -5.04 -24.10 23.81
N GLU A 478 -5.60 -24.58 22.70
CA GLU A 478 -4.82 -25.20 21.65
C GLU A 478 -4.41 -24.12 20.65
N GLY A 479 -3.13 -23.92 20.44
CA GLY A 479 -2.56 -22.82 19.65
C GLY A 479 -3.13 -22.62 18.25
N TRP A 480 -3.66 -23.68 17.66
CA TRP A 480 -4.40 -23.65 16.41
C TRP A 480 -5.73 -22.89 16.47
N THR A 481 -6.30 -22.76 17.67
CA THR A 481 -7.58 -22.09 17.88
C THR A 481 -7.43 -20.58 17.78
N ILE A 482 -6.30 -20.01 18.23
CA ILE A 482 -6.03 -18.57 18.08
C ILE A 482 -5.87 -18.21 16.61
N ILE A 483 -5.05 -18.95 15.85
CA ILE A 483 -4.86 -18.70 14.42
C ILE A 483 -6.18 -18.90 13.66
N ARG A 484 -6.95 -19.94 14.02
CA ARG A 484 -8.24 -20.21 13.42
C ARG A 484 -9.28 -19.14 13.83
N SER A 485 -9.30 -18.71 15.08
CA SER A 485 -10.16 -17.63 15.57
C SER A 485 -9.79 -16.30 14.95
N THR A 486 -8.51 -15.99 14.81
CA THR A 486 -8.02 -14.79 14.14
C THR A 486 -8.38 -14.81 12.66
N ALA A 487 -8.16 -15.93 11.98
CA ALA A 487 -8.52 -16.09 10.57
C ALA A 487 -10.04 -15.97 10.36
N ASN A 488 -10.83 -16.62 11.18
CA ASN A 488 -12.28 -16.52 11.15
C ASN A 488 -12.76 -15.11 11.49
N TYR A 489 -12.15 -14.47 12.46
CA TYR A 489 -12.43 -13.09 12.85
C TYR A 489 -12.24 -12.14 11.66
N TYR A 490 -11.11 -12.22 10.96
CA TYR A 490 -10.84 -11.36 9.81
C TYR A 490 -11.77 -11.62 8.63
N ILE A 491 -12.08 -12.86 8.34
CA ILE A 491 -13.04 -13.20 7.27
C ILE A 491 -14.44 -12.66 7.59
N ARG A 492 -14.82 -12.61 8.85
CA ARG A 492 -16.12 -12.10 9.29
C ARG A 492 -16.22 -10.59 9.32
N GLN A 493 -15.14 -9.89 9.69
CA GLN A 493 -15.15 -8.43 9.72
C GLN A 493 -15.16 -7.81 8.34
N TYR A 494 -14.63 -8.52 7.38
CA TYR A 494 -14.28 -7.97 6.07
C TYR A 494 -14.90 -8.75 4.90
N GLY A 495 -15.62 -9.84 5.18
CA GLY A 495 -16.35 -10.66 4.23
C GLY A 495 -17.69 -10.07 3.76
#